data_6c274f6ee9ed10b1f5ca2cf000283112
#
_entry.id   6c274f6ee9ed10b1f5ca2cf000283112
#
_cell.length_a   1.000
_cell.length_b   1.000
_cell.length_c   1.000
_cell.angle_alpha   90.00
_cell.angle_beta   90.00
_cell.angle_gamma   90.00
#
_symmetry.space_group_name_H-M   'P 1'
#
loop_
_entity.id
_entity.type
_entity.pdbx_description
1 polymer ?
#
loop_
_entity_poly.entity_id
_entity_poly.type
_entity_poly.pdbx_seq_one_letter_code
_entity_poly.pdbx_strand_id
1 'polypeptide(L)'
;YARESRLKNEKHFFALESDAGGFTPRGFSFDTSEKEFKSIKKFEKLFKDYGINNFFLGGSGADIGPLKDGLVILAGLRPDPQRYFDVHHAASDTFDKINKRELELGAAAMASLIYIMDNYKL
;
A
#
# COMPACT_ATOMS: atom_id res chain seq x y z
N TYR A 1 9.34 14.01 8.31
CA TYR A 1 8.51 13.28 9.27
C TYR A 1 9.33 12.25 10.06
N ALA A 2 9.99 11.26 9.44
CA ALA A 2 10.69 10.15 10.10
C ALA A 2 11.75 10.61 11.14
N ARG A 3 12.48 11.70 10.88
CA ARG A 3 13.43 12.27 11.85
C ARG A 3 12.72 12.80 13.10
N GLU A 4 11.65 13.57 12.93
CA GLU A 4 10.88 14.13 14.04
C GLU A 4 10.19 13.04 14.86
N SER A 5 9.63 12.03 14.19
CA SER A 5 9.02 10.87 14.81
C SER A 5 10.01 10.13 15.73
N ARG A 6 11.26 9.90 15.25
CA ARG A 6 12.32 9.30 16.08
C ARG A 6 12.69 10.15 17.29
N LEU A 7 12.80 11.48 17.12
CA LEU A 7 13.09 12.38 18.21
C LEU A 7 12.00 12.38 19.30
N LYS A 8 10.75 12.13 18.90
CA LYS A 8 9.59 12.02 19.80
C LYS A 8 9.38 10.59 20.33
N ASN A 9 10.22 9.62 19.96
CA ASN A 9 10.05 8.20 20.27
C ASN A 9 8.68 7.63 19.84
N GLU A 10 8.10 8.14 18.75
CA GLU A 10 6.88 7.58 18.18
C GLU A 10 7.18 6.19 17.60
N LYS A 11 6.32 5.23 17.93
CA LYS A 11 6.42 3.87 17.43
C LYS A 11 5.37 3.62 16.37
N HIS A 12 5.83 3.20 15.19
CA HIS A 12 4.97 2.77 14.10
C HIS A 12 4.91 1.24 14.10
N PHE A 13 3.75 0.67 13.90
CA PHE A 13 3.59 -0.77 13.68
C PHE A 13 3.23 -1.08 12.22
N PHE A 14 2.63 -0.12 11.53
CA PHE A 14 2.24 -0.24 10.14
C PHE A 14 2.32 1.11 9.42
N ALA A 15 2.78 1.12 8.17
CA ALA A 15 2.70 2.27 7.28
C ALA A 15 2.30 1.81 5.87
N LEU A 16 1.49 2.59 5.20
CA LEU A 16 0.92 2.28 3.89
C LEU A 16 1.06 3.46 2.95
N GLU A 17 1.55 3.19 1.74
CA GLU A 17 1.75 4.17 0.69
C GLU A 17 0.97 3.80 -0.59
N SER A 18 0.55 4.81 -1.35
CA SER A 18 -0.01 4.68 -2.69
C SER A 18 0.73 5.63 -3.62
N ASP A 19 1.68 5.11 -4.39
CA ASP A 19 2.61 5.88 -5.23
C ASP A 19 2.58 5.47 -6.71
N ALA A 20 1.75 4.52 -7.09
CA ALA A 20 1.73 3.98 -8.45
C ALA A 20 0.48 4.40 -9.27
N GLY A 21 -0.07 5.60 -8.98
CA GLY A 21 -1.22 6.17 -9.67
C GLY A 21 -2.58 5.72 -9.13
N GLY A 22 -3.63 6.40 -9.60
CA GLY A 22 -5.03 6.19 -9.17
C GLY A 22 -5.79 5.15 -9.99
N PHE A 23 -5.12 4.11 -10.47
CA PHE A 23 -5.74 3.05 -11.29
C PHE A 23 -6.39 1.96 -10.44
N THR A 24 -7.11 1.03 -11.09
CA THR A 24 -7.79 -0.08 -10.41
C THR A 24 -6.84 -0.84 -9.50
N PRO A 25 -7.12 -0.96 -8.18
CA PRO A 25 -6.26 -1.71 -7.26
C PRO A 25 -6.23 -3.20 -7.61
N ARG A 26 -5.03 -3.81 -7.59
CA ARG A 26 -4.81 -5.23 -7.90
C ARG A 26 -4.18 -6.00 -6.76
N GLY A 27 -3.52 -5.32 -5.84
CA GLY A 27 -2.83 -5.97 -4.74
C GLY A 27 -2.15 -5.04 -3.78
N PHE A 28 -1.35 -5.64 -2.91
CA PHE A 28 -0.44 -4.94 -2.01
C PHE A 28 0.91 -5.64 -1.98
N SER A 29 1.97 -4.87 -1.99
CA SER A 29 3.30 -5.35 -1.65
C SER A 29 3.59 -5.08 -0.18
N PHE A 30 4.38 -5.95 0.45
CA PHE A 30 4.74 -5.82 1.87
C PHE A 30 6.26 -5.93 2.03
N ASP A 31 6.85 -4.94 2.67
CA ASP A 31 8.24 -4.96 3.13
C ASP A 31 8.22 -5.30 4.62
N THR A 32 8.35 -6.59 4.92
CA THR A 32 8.27 -7.16 6.25
C THR A 32 8.92 -8.55 6.28
N SER A 33 8.97 -9.20 7.43
CA SER A 33 9.49 -10.56 7.54
C SER A 33 8.56 -11.60 6.89
N GLU A 34 9.12 -12.73 6.44
CA GLU A 34 8.32 -13.84 5.92
C GLU A 34 7.29 -14.36 6.93
N LYS A 35 7.62 -14.34 8.22
CA LYS A 35 6.72 -14.77 9.29
C LYS A 35 5.47 -13.90 9.36
N GLU A 36 5.66 -12.58 9.38
CA GLU A 36 4.58 -11.61 9.42
C GLU A 36 3.77 -11.66 8.13
N PHE A 37 4.45 -11.73 6.98
CA PHE A 37 3.78 -11.85 5.69
C PHE A 37 2.87 -13.08 5.61
N LYS A 38 3.27 -14.24 6.11
CA LYS A 38 2.41 -15.44 6.16
C LYS A 38 1.11 -15.20 6.94
N SER A 39 1.16 -14.37 7.97
CA SER A 39 -0.04 -14.00 8.74
C SER A 39 -0.93 -13.03 7.95
N ILE A 40 -0.33 -12.03 7.30
CA ILE A 40 -1.04 -11.05 6.47
C ILE A 40 -1.69 -11.71 5.24
N LYS A 41 -0.98 -12.61 4.58
CA LYS A 41 -1.43 -13.31 3.36
C LYS A 41 -2.77 -14.02 3.52
N LYS A 42 -3.12 -14.44 4.73
CA LYS A 42 -4.41 -15.10 5.02
C LYS A 42 -5.61 -14.19 4.76
N PHE A 43 -5.42 -12.87 4.83
CA PHE A 43 -6.48 -11.88 4.61
C PHE A 43 -6.69 -11.54 3.13
N GLU A 44 -5.79 -11.93 2.22
CA GLU A 44 -5.94 -11.69 0.77
C GLU A 44 -7.30 -12.17 0.25
N LYS A 45 -7.80 -13.29 0.78
CA LYS A 45 -9.10 -13.85 0.38
C LYS A 45 -10.28 -12.89 0.58
N LEU A 46 -10.18 -11.94 1.53
CA LEU A 46 -11.22 -10.95 1.80
C LEU A 46 -11.29 -9.86 0.72
N PHE A 47 -10.25 -9.74 -0.07
CA PHE A 47 -10.14 -8.73 -1.12
C PHE A 47 -10.45 -9.26 -2.52
N LYS A 48 -10.57 -10.58 -2.69
CA LYS A 48 -10.72 -11.22 -4.01
C LYS A 48 -11.94 -10.75 -4.78
N ASP A 49 -13.07 -10.57 -4.11
CA ASP A 49 -14.32 -10.14 -4.73
C ASP A 49 -14.25 -8.71 -5.28
N TYR A 50 -13.23 -7.96 -4.86
CA TYR A 50 -12.93 -6.61 -5.34
C TYR A 50 -11.81 -6.59 -6.40
N GLY A 51 -11.39 -7.76 -6.90
CA GLY A 51 -10.33 -7.89 -7.89
C GLY A 51 -8.91 -7.67 -7.36
N ILE A 52 -8.75 -7.63 -6.04
CA ILE A 52 -7.47 -7.48 -5.35
C ILE A 52 -7.02 -8.88 -4.89
N ASN A 53 -6.13 -9.50 -5.65
CA ASN A 53 -5.75 -10.90 -5.47
C ASN A 53 -4.24 -11.14 -5.50
N ASN A 54 -3.45 -10.09 -5.26
CA ASN A 54 -2.00 -10.18 -5.31
C ASN A 54 -1.34 -9.52 -4.10
N PHE A 55 -1.24 -10.29 -3.00
CA PHE A 55 -0.40 -9.93 -1.85
C PHE A 55 0.96 -10.60 -2.01
N PHE A 56 2.05 -9.83 -1.97
CA PHE A 56 3.40 -10.36 -2.15
C PHE A 56 4.45 -9.61 -1.33
N LEU A 57 5.57 -10.28 -1.03
CA LEU A 57 6.74 -9.63 -0.46
C LEU A 57 7.44 -8.76 -1.51
N GLY A 58 7.72 -7.51 -1.17
CA GLY A 58 8.37 -6.56 -2.08
C GLY A 58 8.51 -5.19 -1.45
N GLY A 59 9.08 -4.24 -2.19
CA GLY A 59 9.19 -2.86 -1.75
C GLY A 59 7.81 -2.22 -1.50
N SER A 60 7.70 -1.39 -0.48
CA SER A 60 6.44 -0.74 -0.08
C SER A 60 6.21 0.59 -0.81
N GLY A 61 7.25 1.41 -0.90
CA GLY A 61 7.26 2.74 -1.48
C GLY A 61 8.43 3.57 -0.95
N ALA A 62 8.71 4.69 -1.60
CA ALA A 62 9.87 5.54 -1.28
C ALA A 62 9.61 6.43 -0.05
N ASP A 63 8.37 6.90 0.12
CA ASP A 63 8.03 7.89 1.13
C ASP A 63 7.98 7.30 2.54
N ILE A 64 7.50 6.07 2.69
CA ILE A 64 7.46 5.36 3.98
C ILE A 64 8.73 4.57 4.28
N GLY A 65 9.59 4.34 3.28
CA GLY A 65 10.86 3.64 3.44
C GLY A 65 11.72 4.13 4.63
N PRO A 66 11.84 5.44 4.88
CA PRO A 66 12.56 5.97 6.04
C PRO A 66 12.03 5.56 7.42
N LEU A 67 10.82 4.99 7.51
CA LEU A 67 10.26 4.44 8.75
C LEU A 67 10.75 3.02 9.06
N LYS A 68 11.43 2.37 8.13
CA LYS A 68 11.92 0.99 8.29
C LYS A 68 12.91 0.90 9.45
N ASP A 69 12.55 0.15 10.47
CA ASP A 69 13.36 -0.11 11.67
C ASP A 69 13.45 -1.60 12.04
N GLY A 70 12.87 -2.46 11.21
CA GLY A 70 12.78 -3.91 11.44
C GLY A 70 11.59 -4.35 12.29
N LEU A 71 10.80 -3.42 12.81
CA LEU A 71 9.60 -3.68 13.62
C LEU A 71 8.32 -3.24 12.90
N VAL A 72 8.40 -2.21 12.06
CA VAL A 72 7.27 -1.68 11.31
C VAL A 72 7.02 -2.51 10.05
N ILE A 73 5.77 -2.82 9.81
CA ILE A 73 5.31 -3.44 8.56
C ILE A 73 5.02 -2.31 7.57
N LEU A 74 5.74 -2.30 6.45
CA LEU A 74 5.51 -1.33 5.39
C LEU A 74 4.73 -1.99 4.25
N ALA A 75 3.74 -1.30 3.69
CA ALA A 75 2.95 -1.79 2.57
C ALA A 75 2.78 -0.73 1.47
N GLY A 76 2.69 -1.19 0.23
CA GLY A 76 2.39 -0.35 -0.92
C GLY A 76 1.15 -0.85 -1.67
N LEU A 77 0.19 0.05 -1.97
CA LEU A 77 -0.91 -0.26 -2.87
C LEU A 77 -0.35 -0.52 -4.27
N ARG A 78 -0.80 -1.59 -4.91
CA ARG A 78 -0.41 -1.95 -6.28
C ARG A 78 -1.63 -1.90 -7.19
N PRO A 79 -1.81 -0.78 -7.91
CA PRO A 79 -2.83 -0.67 -8.94
C PRO A 79 -2.44 -1.43 -10.21
N ASP A 80 -3.36 -1.49 -11.16
CA ASP A 80 -3.12 -2.02 -12.49
C ASP A 80 -2.01 -1.24 -13.20
N PRO A 81 -0.91 -1.87 -13.59
CA PRO A 81 0.25 -1.18 -14.13
C PRO A 81 0.13 -0.82 -15.62
N GLN A 82 -0.92 -1.28 -16.33
CA GLN A 82 -0.98 -1.18 -17.79
C GLN A 82 -0.93 0.26 -18.31
N ARG A 83 -1.53 1.20 -17.57
CA ARG A 83 -1.58 2.63 -17.95
C ARG A 83 -0.54 3.49 -17.23
N TYR A 84 0.27 2.91 -16.37
CA TYR A 84 1.20 3.66 -15.54
C TYR A 84 2.16 4.50 -16.39
N PHE A 85 2.80 3.89 -17.39
CA PHE A 85 3.76 4.57 -18.25
C PHE A 85 3.14 5.51 -19.29
N ASP A 86 1.83 5.49 -19.48
CA ASP A 86 1.15 6.42 -20.39
C ASP A 86 1.18 7.86 -19.84
N VAL A 87 1.28 8.01 -18.53
CA VAL A 87 1.22 9.30 -17.85
C VAL A 87 2.40 9.57 -16.91
N HIS A 88 3.10 8.53 -16.44
CA HIS A 88 4.17 8.63 -15.45
C HIS A 88 5.25 9.62 -15.87
N HIS A 89 5.45 10.67 -15.06
CA HIS A 89 6.40 11.77 -15.30
C HIS A 89 6.22 12.48 -16.63
N ALA A 90 5.03 12.43 -17.23
CA ALA A 90 4.70 13.06 -18.50
C ALA A 90 3.87 14.32 -18.30
N ALA A 91 3.91 15.25 -19.26
CA ALA A 91 3.05 16.43 -19.25
C ALA A 91 1.55 16.08 -19.36
N SER A 92 1.23 14.86 -19.81
CA SER A 92 -0.12 14.31 -19.88
C SER A 92 -0.64 13.76 -18.54
N ASP A 93 0.18 13.77 -17.47
CA ASP A 93 -0.25 13.34 -16.12
C ASP A 93 -1.08 14.46 -15.48
N THR A 94 -2.34 14.48 -15.87
CA THR A 94 -3.31 15.52 -15.49
C THR A 94 -4.52 14.87 -14.82
N PHE A 95 -5.26 15.65 -14.02
CA PHE A 95 -6.36 15.15 -13.20
C PHE A 95 -7.46 14.43 -14.02
N ASP A 96 -7.68 14.81 -15.28
CA ASP A 96 -8.64 14.17 -16.17
C ASP A 96 -8.31 12.71 -16.52
N LYS A 97 -7.06 12.25 -16.27
CA LYS A 97 -6.66 10.86 -16.42
C LYS A 97 -7.11 9.96 -15.26
N ILE A 98 -7.52 10.58 -14.16
CA ILE A 98 -7.95 9.83 -12.97
C ILE A 98 -9.42 9.42 -13.12
N ASN A 99 -9.67 8.13 -13.06
CA ASN A 99 -11.02 7.60 -12.97
C ASN A 99 -11.49 7.62 -11.52
N LYS A 100 -12.60 8.33 -11.26
CA LYS A 100 -13.15 8.48 -9.90
C LYS A 100 -13.39 7.13 -9.23
N ARG A 101 -13.99 6.17 -9.94
CA ARG A 101 -14.31 4.85 -9.39
C ARG A 101 -13.08 4.05 -9.03
N GLU A 102 -12.03 4.10 -9.85
CA GLU A 102 -10.77 3.42 -9.57
C GLU A 102 -10.08 4.00 -8.34
N LEU A 103 -10.07 5.32 -8.21
CA LEU A 103 -9.51 6.02 -7.04
C LEU A 103 -10.28 5.66 -5.76
N GLU A 104 -11.60 5.65 -5.81
CA GLU A 104 -12.46 5.25 -4.68
C GLU A 104 -12.21 3.79 -4.26
N LEU A 105 -12.02 2.89 -5.22
CA LEU A 105 -11.68 1.48 -4.93
C LEU A 105 -10.29 1.38 -4.27
N GLY A 106 -9.32 2.17 -4.71
CA GLY A 106 -8.00 2.25 -4.08
C GLY A 106 -8.10 2.72 -2.63
N ALA A 107 -8.84 3.80 -2.38
CA ALA A 107 -9.07 4.32 -1.04
C ALA A 107 -9.78 3.30 -0.13
N ALA A 108 -10.81 2.61 -0.65
CA ALA A 108 -11.52 1.56 0.09
C ALA A 108 -10.61 0.36 0.41
N ALA A 109 -9.76 -0.04 -0.54
CA ALA A 109 -8.78 -1.12 -0.34
C ALA A 109 -7.79 -0.77 0.77
N MET A 110 -7.23 0.45 0.74
CA MET A 110 -6.30 0.93 1.76
C MET A 110 -6.96 1.00 3.14
N ALA A 111 -8.15 1.56 3.24
CA ALA A 111 -8.91 1.63 4.49
C ALA A 111 -9.20 0.24 5.06
N SER A 112 -9.56 -0.73 4.21
CA SER A 112 -9.79 -2.11 4.60
C SER A 112 -8.52 -2.78 5.12
N LEU A 113 -7.39 -2.57 4.47
CA LEU A 113 -6.11 -3.11 4.94
C LEU A 113 -5.70 -2.50 6.27
N ILE A 114 -5.79 -1.18 6.43
CA ILE A 114 -5.51 -0.49 7.70
C ILE A 114 -6.39 -1.06 8.82
N TYR A 115 -7.69 -1.23 8.58
CA TYR A 115 -8.61 -1.81 9.55
C TYR A 115 -8.19 -3.22 9.98
N ILE A 116 -7.77 -4.06 9.04
CA ILE A 116 -7.28 -5.41 9.31
C ILE A 116 -6.01 -5.36 10.16
N MET A 117 -5.03 -4.54 9.78
CA MET A 117 -3.75 -4.42 10.48
C MET A 117 -3.93 -3.94 11.91
N ASP A 118 -4.85 -2.99 12.15
CA ASP A 118 -5.13 -2.45 13.48
C ASP A 118 -5.84 -3.47 14.40
N ASN A 119 -6.82 -4.20 13.86
CA ASN A 119 -7.68 -5.06 14.68
C ASN A 119 -7.08 -6.45 14.96
N TYR A 120 -6.25 -6.97 14.07
CA TYR A 120 -5.73 -8.34 14.20
C TYR A 120 -4.31 -8.42 14.78
N LYS A 121 -3.69 -7.29 15.14
CA LYS A 121 -2.37 -7.18 15.81
C LYS A 121 -1.39 -8.26 15.33
N LEU A 122 -1.03 -8.16 14.07
CA LEU A 122 -0.19 -9.13 13.36
C LEU A 122 1.26 -9.03 13.79
#